data_6621c8d2038fc5d457aa78456630dd52
#
_entry.id   6621c8d2038fc5d457aa78456630dd52
#
_cell.length_a   1.000
_cell.length_b   1.000
_cell.length_c   1.000
_cell.angle_alpha   90.00
_cell.angle_beta   90.00
_cell.angle_gamma   90.00
#
_symmetry.space_group_name_H-M   'P 1'
#
loop_
_entity.id
_entity.type
_entity.pdbx_description
1 polymer ?
#
loop_
_entity_poly.entity_id
_entity_poly.type
_entity_poly.pdbx_seq_one_letter_code
_entity_poly.pdbx_strand_id
1 'polypeptide(L)'
;MPTFNSNGATLTYEEHGTGEPFILLHGLTGNRHMFEHEVNILKKYFRTIVLDARGHGDSEKPSTYTLDDHIGDVLRLLDHLEIDETYLLGVSMGSYIAQGVAIASPERVKKLMLVATKSQGKTSSMEALFAKHADELEGLDFSEKVVKVSPYIFHDLKAVGKWSHKAGQQSPSLTAKEISAANEALEGFDFREDLHGITAETLVISGDHDGLNQPEAGRETARLIPNATFVEFNQSGHAPNVEQPLLFLDFILEFVDQK
;
A
#
# COMPACT_ATOMS: atom_id res chain seq x y z
N MET A 1 -15.28 6.04 -15.69
CA MET A 1 -14.16 5.23 -15.17
C MET A 1 -14.58 3.78 -15.17
N PRO A 2 -13.71 2.85 -15.54
CA PRO A 2 -14.05 1.43 -15.50
C PRO A 2 -14.29 0.96 -14.07
N THR A 3 -15.22 0.03 -13.94
CA THR A 3 -15.58 -0.63 -12.67
C THR A 3 -15.77 -2.12 -12.90
N PHE A 4 -15.62 -2.91 -11.85
CA PHE A 4 -15.97 -4.33 -11.86
C PHE A 4 -16.68 -4.72 -10.56
N ASN A 5 -17.43 -5.81 -10.60
CA ASN A 5 -18.06 -6.36 -9.40
C ASN A 5 -17.13 -7.36 -8.73
N SER A 6 -16.82 -7.14 -7.47
CA SER A 6 -16.04 -8.03 -6.64
C SER A 6 -16.87 -8.51 -5.45
N ASN A 7 -17.47 -9.67 -5.60
CA ASN A 7 -18.26 -10.32 -4.55
C ASN A 7 -19.33 -9.39 -3.92
N GLY A 8 -20.06 -8.67 -4.77
CA GLY A 8 -21.13 -7.77 -4.36
C GLY A 8 -20.71 -6.32 -4.13
N ALA A 9 -19.43 -6.00 -4.12
CA ALA A 9 -18.96 -4.63 -4.09
C ALA A 9 -18.50 -4.16 -5.48
N THR A 10 -18.87 -2.94 -5.85
CA THR A 10 -18.41 -2.29 -7.09
C THR A 10 -17.11 -1.55 -6.85
N LEU A 11 -16.05 -1.94 -7.55
CA LEU A 11 -14.73 -1.35 -7.40
C LEU A 11 -14.31 -0.61 -8.66
N THR A 12 -13.60 0.50 -8.46
CA THR A 12 -13.14 1.41 -9.52
C THR A 12 -11.65 1.24 -9.75
N TYR A 13 -11.24 1.17 -11.01
CA TYR A 13 -9.83 1.08 -11.40
C TYR A 13 -9.54 1.95 -12.63
N GLU A 14 -8.28 2.14 -12.94
CA GLU A 14 -7.81 2.74 -14.17
C GLU A 14 -6.66 1.93 -14.76
N GLU A 15 -6.56 1.93 -16.10
CA GLU A 15 -5.49 1.30 -16.86
C GLU A 15 -4.77 2.32 -17.72
N HIS A 16 -3.45 2.24 -17.75
CA HIS A 16 -2.60 3.16 -18.51
C HIS A 16 -1.45 2.40 -19.18
N GLY A 17 -1.15 2.74 -20.43
CA GLY A 17 -0.08 2.11 -21.18
C GLY A 17 -0.46 0.73 -21.73
N THR A 18 0.55 -0.02 -22.18
CA THR A 18 0.44 -1.37 -22.74
C THR A 18 1.66 -2.21 -22.32
N GLY A 19 1.59 -3.51 -22.48
CA GLY A 19 2.68 -4.41 -22.14
C GLY A 19 2.32 -5.35 -20.98
N GLU A 20 3.32 -5.77 -20.20
CA GLU A 20 3.09 -6.64 -19.04
C GLU A 20 2.30 -5.90 -17.94
N PRO A 21 1.38 -6.59 -17.26
CA PRO A 21 0.57 -5.97 -16.21
C PRO A 21 1.39 -5.55 -15.00
N PHE A 22 1.13 -4.36 -14.49
CA PHE A 22 1.74 -3.81 -13.27
C PHE A 22 0.64 -3.17 -12.41
N ILE A 23 0.32 -3.79 -11.27
CA ILE A 23 -0.72 -3.31 -10.36
C ILE A 23 -0.10 -2.53 -9.21
N LEU A 24 -0.71 -1.37 -8.89
CA LEU A 24 -0.34 -0.50 -7.79
C LEU A 24 -1.49 -0.42 -6.78
N LEU A 25 -1.21 -0.73 -5.51
CA LEU A 25 -2.16 -0.74 -4.39
C LEU A 25 -1.80 0.35 -3.37
N HIS A 26 -2.71 1.29 -3.15
CA HIS A 26 -2.51 2.44 -2.27
C HIS A 26 -2.62 2.10 -0.78
N GLY A 27 -2.14 3.02 0.07
CA GLY A 27 -2.23 2.93 1.52
C GLY A 27 -3.62 3.27 2.08
N LEU A 28 -3.80 3.04 3.38
CA LEU A 28 -5.02 3.34 4.13
C LEU A 28 -5.41 4.82 3.97
N THR A 29 -6.70 5.08 3.82
CA THR A 29 -7.29 6.40 3.51
C THR A 29 -6.86 7.02 2.17
N GLY A 30 -6.09 6.29 1.37
CA GLY A 30 -5.64 6.72 0.06
C GLY A 30 -6.67 6.47 -1.06
N ASN A 31 -6.21 6.67 -2.27
CA ASN A 31 -6.93 6.37 -3.50
C ASN A 31 -5.94 6.17 -4.66
N ARG A 32 -6.42 5.73 -5.84
CA ARG A 32 -5.59 5.46 -7.02
C ARG A 32 -4.77 6.65 -7.51
N HIS A 33 -5.23 7.89 -7.29
CA HIS A 33 -4.53 9.11 -7.73
C HIS A 33 -3.24 9.38 -6.93
N MET A 34 -3.03 8.66 -5.84
CA MET A 34 -1.76 8.72 -5.10
C MET A 34 -0.56 8.25 -5.93
N PHE A 35 -0.80 7.47 -6.99
CA PHE A 35 0.24 6.94 -7.89
C PHE A 35 0.40 7.71 -9.21
N GLU A 36 -0.12 8.94 -9.32
CA GLU A 36 -0.06 9.70 -10.59
C GLU A 36 1.38 9.83 -11.13
N HIS A 37 2.36 10.01 -10.25
CA HIS A 37 3.76 10.13 -10.65
C HIS A 37 4.31 8.80 -11.19
N GLU A 38 4.11 7.71 -10.47
CA GLU A 38 4.52 6.36 -10.83
C GLU A 38 3.85 5.91 -12.12
N VAL A 39 2.54 6.10 -12.24
CA VAL A 39 1.77 5.79 -13.46
C VAL A 39 2.32 6.52 -14.67
N ASN A 40 2.68 7.81 -14.55
CA ASN A 40 3.21 8.59 -15.67
C ASN A 40 4.57 8.08 -16.20
N ILE A 41 5.32 7.35 -15.38
CA ILE A 41 6.58 6.73 -15.78
C ILE A 41 6.33 5.28 -16.23
N LEU A 42 5.67 4.48 -15.40
CA LEU A 42 5.49 3.04 -15.62
C LEU A 42 4.65 2.73 -16.86
N LYS A 43 3.64 3.55 -17.19
CA LYS A 43 2.81 3.39 -18.41
C LYS A 43 3.58 3.43 -19.72
N LYS A 44 4.84 3.86 -19.70
CA LYS A 44 5.71 3.85 -20.90
C LYS A 44 6.25 2.45 -21.20
N TYR A 45 6.22 1.56 -20.22
CA TYR A 45 6.82 0.23 -20.26
C TYR A 45 5.84 -0.89 -19.96
N PHE A 46 4.77 -0.59 -19.19
CA PHE A 46 3.83 -1.56 -18.65
C PHE A 46 2.37 -1.18 -18.91
N ARG A 47 1.49 -2.17 -18.90
CA ARG A 47 0.06 -1.99 -18.67
C ARG A 47 -0.13 -1.73 -17.18
N THR A 48 -0.06 -0.46 -16.79
CA THR A 48 -0.13 -0.01 -15.39
C THR A 48 -1.56 0.11 -14.94
N ILE A 49 -1.92 -0.57 -13.85
CA ILE A 49 -3.27 -0.64 -13.31
C ILE A 49 -3.26 -0.07 -11.90
N VAL A 50 -4.15 0.86 -11.61
CA VAL A 50 -4.37 1.43 -10.27
C VAL A 50 -5.80 1.16 -9.84
N LEU A 51 -5.98 0.68 -8.62
CA LEU A 51 -7.28 0.31 -8.04
C LEU A 51 -7.60 1.24 -6.86
N ASP A 52 -8.82 1.76 -6.78
CA ASP A 52 -9.35 2.19 -5.49
C ASP A 52 -9.78 0.96 -4.71
N ALA A 53 -9.08 0.67 -3.63
CA ALA A 53 -9.41 -0.46 -2.77
C ALA A 53 -10.84 -0.32 -2.20
N ARG A 54 -11.48 -1.44 -1.88
CA ARG A 54 -12.77 -1.48 -1.18
C ARG A 54 -12.75 -0.50 0.01
N GLY A 55 -13.80 0.27 0.18
CA GLY A 55 -13.87 1.28 1.24
C GLY A 55 -13.15 2.59 0.94
N HIS A 56 -12.52 2.76 -0.24
CA HIS A 56 -11.69 3.91 -0.58
C HIS A 56 -12.06 4.53 -1.94
N GLY A 57 -11.60 5.76 -2.15
CA GLY A 57 -11.71 6.48 -3.42
C GLY A 57 -13.14 6.52 -3.97
N ASP A 58 -13.30 6.12 -5.23
CA ASP A 58 -14.60 6.00 -5.91
C ASP A 58 -15.19 4.57 -5.84
N SER A 59 -14.49 3.63 -5.19
CA SER A 59 -15.00 2.29 -4.95
C SER A 59 -16.09 2.30 -3.89
N GLU A 60 -16.93 1.24 -3.90
CA GLU A 60 -17.98 1.05 -2.90
C GLU A 60 -17.39 0.94 -1.50
N LYS A 61 -18.09 1.53 -0.52
CA LYS A 61 -17.68 1.65 0.88
C LYS A 61 -18.65 0.89 1.79
N PRO A 62 -18.55 -0.47 1.85
CA PRO A 62 -19.35 -1.25 2.78
C PRO A 62 -19.04 -0.85 4.23
N SER A 63 -20.03 -1.03 5.11
CA SER A 63 -19.85 -0.72 6.55
C SER A 63 -18.94 -1.72 7.26
N THR A 64 -18.70 -2.90 6.68
CA THR A 64 -17.83 -3.95 7.22
C THR A 64 -17.20 -4.73 6.07
N TYR A 65 -15.94 -5.04 6.18
CA TYR A 65 -15.16 -5.88 5.28
C TYR A 65 -13.84 -6.27 5.96
N THR A 66 -13.05 -7.11 5.33
CA THR A 66 -11.84 -7.69 5.92
C THR A 66 -10.63 -7.52 4.99
N LEU A 67 -9.44 -7.83 5.49
CA LEU A 67 -8.24 -7.91 4.65
C LEU A 67 -8.37 -9.01 3.58
N ASP A 68 -9.06 -10.12 3.91
CA ASP A 68 -9.33 -11.19 2.95
C ASP A 68 -10.26 -10.73 1.81
N ASP A 69 -11.19 -9.83 2.08
CA ASP A 69 -11.99 -9.20 1.01
C ASP A 69 -11.11 -8.39 0.07
N HIS A 70 -10.18 -7.60 0.60
CA HIS A 70 -9.21 -6.85 -0.22
C HIS A 70 -8.32 -7.77 -1.06
N ILE A 71 -7.82 -8.86 -0.49
CA ILE A 71 -7.02 -9.86 -1.20
C ILE A 71 -7.84 -10.47 -2.35
N GLY A 72 -9.07 -10.89 -2.04
CA GLY A 72 -9.99 -11.41 -3.03
C GLY A 72 -10.36 -10.38 -4.13
N ASP A 73 -10.41 -9.10 -3.80
CA ASP A 73 -10.68 -8.03 -4.77
C ASP A 73 -9.59 -7.93 -5.83
N VAL A 74 -8.31 -8.02 -5.42
CA VAL A 74 -7.18 -7.99 -6.36
C VAL A 74 -7.19 -9.24 -7.25
N LEU A 75 -7.43 -10.42 -6.69
CA LEU A 75 -7.50 -11.66 -7.47
C LEU A 75 -8.65 -11.61 -8.50
N ARG A 76 -9.82 -11.10 -8.10
CA ARG A 76 -10.96 -10.92 -9.04
C ARG A 76 -10.70 -9.82 -10.07
N LEU A 77 -9.92 -8.79 -9.74
CA LEU A 77 -9.49 -7.80 -10.73
C LEU A 77 -8.60 -8.46 -11.79
N LEU A 78 -7.66 -9.31 -11.38
CA LEU A 78 -6.83 -10.09 -12.32
C LEU A 78 -7.70 -10.95 -13.25
N ASP A 79 -8.68 -11.67 -12.69
CA ASP A 79 -9.61 -12.50 -13.46
C ASP A 79 -10.48 -11.66 -14.41
N HIS A 80 -11.00 -10.53 -13.94
CA HIS A 80 -11.80 -9.60 -14.75
C HIS A 80 -11.05 -9.03 -15.94
N LEU A 81 -9.74 -8.79 -15.77
CA LEU A 81 -8.86 -8.22 -16.80
C LEU A 81 -8.15 -9.29 -17.65
N GLU A 82 -8.46 -10.58 -17.42
CA GLU A 82 -7.79 -11.72 -18.08
C GLU A 82 -6.27 -11.68 -17.94
N ILE A 83 -5.80 -11.36 -16.71
CA ILE A 83 -4.38 -11.29 -16.37
C ILE A 83 -4.00 -12.55 -15.62
N ASP A 84 -3.14 -13.37 -16.18
CA ASP A 84 -2.64 -14.58 -15.54
C ASP A 84 -1.62 -14.25 -14.44
N GLU A 85 -0.69 -13.32 -14.70
CA GLU A 85 0.43 -12.98 -13.84
C GLU A 85 0.73 -11.48 -13.91
N THR A 86 1.11 -10.85 -12.79
CA THR A 86 1.36 -9.40 -12.71
C THR A 86 2.58 -9.04 -11.88
N TYR A 87 3.21 -7.90 -12.16
CA TYR A 87 4.02 -7.16 -11.19
C TYR A 87 3.08 -6.51 -10.18
N LEU A 88 3.34 -6.69 -8.88
CA LEU A 88 2.45 -6.21 -7.83
C LEU A 88 3.21 -5.33 -6.85
N LEU A 89 2.81 -4.06 -6.74
CA LEU A 89 3.36 -3.10 -5.80
C LEU A 89 2.30 -2.63 -4.83
N GLY A 90 2.58 -2.70 -3.53
CA GLY A 90 1.72 -2.17 -2.50
C GLY A 90 2.44 -1.25 -1.54
N VAL A 91 1.79 -0.13 -1.17
CA VAL A 91 2.30 0.83 -0.18
C VAL A 91 1.45 0.74 1.08
N SER A 92 2.08 0.57 2.26
CA SER A 92 1.39 0.51 3.55
C SER A 92 0.27 -0.55 3.56
N MET A 93 -1.00 -0.21 3.76
CA MET A 93 -2.15 -1.13 3.60
C MET A 93 -2.06 -1.94 2.29
N GLY A 94 -1.75 -1.28 1.17
CA GLY A 94 -1.57 -1.95 -0.12
C GLY A 94 -0.49 -3.03 -0.10
N SER A 95 0.53 -2.88 0.74
CA SER A 95 1.58 -3.90 0.92
C SER A 95 1.09 -5.12 1.70
N TYR A 96 0.14 -4.95 2.63
CA TYR A 96 -0.48 -6.08 3.34
C TYR A 96 -1.38 -6.86 2.39
N ILE A 97 -2.16 -6.15 1.56
CA ILE A 97 -2.97 -6.76 0.50
C ILE A 97 -2.09 -7.53 -0.47
N ALA A 98 -0.98 -6.94 -0.92
CA ALA A 98 -0.04 -7.55 -1.85
C ALA A 98 0.63 -8.83 -1.28
N GLN A 99 0.99 -8.82 0.03
CA GLN A 99 1.46 -10.03 0.73
C GLN A 99 0.39 -11.12 0.69
N GLY A 100 -0.86 -10.79 1.07
CA GLY A 100 -1.96 -11.74 1.09
C GLY A 100 -2.27 -12.33 -0.29
N VAL A 101 -2.21 -11.53 -1.36
CA VAL A 101 -2.35 -12.00 -2.76
C VAL A 101 -1.23 -12.99 -3.11
N ALA A 102 0.03 -12.64 -2.79
CA ALA A 102 1.18 -13.51 -3.09
C ALA A 102 1.20 -14.80 -2.25
N ILE A 103 0.59 -14.81 -1.07
CA ILE A 103 0.38 -16.02 -0.25
C ILE A 103 -0.75 -16.87 -0.83
N ALA A 104 -1.89 -16.26 -1.16
CA ALA A 104 -3.08 -16.97 -1.60
C ALA A 104 -2.95 -17.54 -3.01
N SER A 105 -2.20 -16.88 -3.90
CA SER A 105 -2.03 -17.27 -5.31
C SER A 105 -0.63 -16.87 -5.80
N PRO A 106 0.41 -17.56 -5.33
CA PRO A 106 1.81 -17.20 -5.63
C PRO A 106 2.12 -17.20 -7.14
N GLU A 107 1.44 -18.04 -7.93
CA GLU A 107 1.55 -18.11 -9.39
C GLU A 107 1.03 -16.86 -10.11
N ARG A 108 0.21 -16.02 -9.45
CA ARG A 108 -0.35 -14.79 -10.02
C ARG A 108 0.59 -13.59 -9.87
N VAL A 109 1.68 -13.72 -9.11
CA VAL A 109 2.61 -12.62 -8.82
C VAL A 109 3.99 -12.92 -9.40
N LYS A 110 4.36 -12.19 -10.45
CA LYS A 110 5.64 -12.29 -11.14
C LYS A 110 6.80 -11.74 -10.32
N LYS A 111 6.64 -10.52 -9.80
CA LYS A 111 7.53 -9.87 -8.83
C LYS A 111 6.70 -9.06 -7.86
N LEU A 112 7.12 -9.03 -6.60
CA LEU A 112 6.42 -8.38 -5.49
C LEU A 112 7.23 -7.20 -4.95
N MET A 113 6.57 -6.05 -4.80
CA MET A 113 7.18 -4.85 -4.21
C MET A 113 6.36 -4.37 -3.02
N LEU A 114 6.97 -4.40 -1.84
CA LEU A 114 6.34 -4.07 -0.56
C LEU A 114 6.97 -2.81 0.02
N VAL A 115 6.21 -1.72 0.11
CA VAL A 115 6.69 -0.40 0.55
C VAL A 115 6.06 -0.02 1.87
N ALA A 116 6.87 0.43 2.84
CA ALA A 116 6.45 0.81 4.18
C ALA A 116 5.57 -0.29 4.82
N THR A 117 6.09 -1.53 4.82
CA THR A 117 5.35 -2.75 5.12
C THR A 117 5.57 -3.29 6.53
N LYS A 118 4.67 -4.16 6.97
CA LYS A 118 4.79 -5.06 8.13
C LYS A 118 4.09 -6.38 7.85
N SER A 119 4.46 -7.44 8.55
CA SER A 119 3.91 -8.80 8.36
C SER A 119 2.76 -9.15 9.31
N GLN A 120 2.40 -8.28 10.24
CA GLN A 120 1.31 -8.50 11.20
C GLN A 120 0.63 -7.20 11.64
N GLY A 121 -0.66 -7.28 11.94
CA GLY A 121 -1.52 -6.15 12.34
C GLY A 121 -2.25 -6.40 13.65
N LYS A 122 -1.57 -7.00 14.66
CA LYS A 122 -2.16 -7.23 16.01
C LYS A 122 -2.53 -5.94 16.73
N THR A 123 -1.83 -4.85 16.41
CA THR A 123 -2.11 -3.50 16.91
C THR A 123 -2.06 -2.54 15.74
N SER A 124 -2.97 -1.57 15.70
CA SER A 124 -2.93 -0.47 14.76
C SER A 124 -1.61 0.30 14.91
N SER A 125 -0.89 0.53 13.79
CA SER A 125 0.37 1.28 13.81
C SER A 125 0.17 2.71 14.33
N MET A 126 -0.97 3.32 14.00
CA MET A 126 -1.30 4.66 14.48
C MET A 126 -1.58 4.69 15.98
N GLU A 127 -2.30 3.70 16.52
CA GLU A 127 -2.54 3.59 17.95
C GLU A 127 -1.25 3.34 18.73
N ALA A 128 -0.37 2.50 18.21
CA ALA A 128 0.95 2.28 18.80
C ALA A 128 1.79 3.56 18.81
N LEU A 129 1.75 4.36 17.73
CA LEU A 129 2.42 5.65 17.65
C LEU A 129 1.82 6.66 18.64
N PHE A 130 0.49 6.73 18.76
CA PHE A 130 -0.17 7.58 19.75
C PHE A 130 0.18 7.18 21.17
N ALA A 131 0.21 5.89 21.48
CA ALA A 131 0.62 5.41 22.80
C ALA A 131 2.07 5.78 23.14
N LYS A 132 2.97 5.71 22.16
CA LYS A 132 4.38 6.10 22.32
C LYS A 132 4.56 7.58 22.64
N HIS A 133 3.68 8.45 22.13
CA HIS A 133 3.73 9.90 22.30
C HIS A 133 2.57 10.45 23.15
N ALA A 134 2.02 9.63 24.06
CA ALA A 134 0.80 9.96 24.81
C ALA A 134 0.88 11.30 25.54
N ASP A 135 2.01 11.61 26.17
CA ASP A 135 2.23 12.85 26.93
C ASP A 135 2.13 14.11 26.04
N GLU A 136 2.57 14.00 24.77
CA GLU A 136 2.51 15.10 23.81
C GLU A 136 1.12 15.29 23.19
N LEU A 137 0.26 14.28 23.33
CA LEU A 137 -1.06 14.18 22.70
C LEU A 137 -2.22 14.38 23.67
N GLU A 138 -1.93 14.63 24.95
CA GLU A 138 -2.94 14.84 25.97
C GLU A 138 -3.84 16.03 25.62
N GLY A 139 -5.16 15.83 25.70
CA GLY A 139 -6.16 16.86 25.43
C GLY A 139 -6.42 17.17 23.95
N LEU A 140 -5.67 16.60 23.01
CA LEU A 140 -5.87 16.80 21.57
C LEU A 140 -6.97 15.88 21.03
N ASP A 141 -7.75 16.38 20.06
CA ASP A 141 -8.66 15.53 19.29
C ASP A 141 -7.88 14.64 18.29
N PHE A 142 -8.61 13.73 17.61
CA PHE A 142 -8.00 12.78 16.68
C PHE A 142 -7.23 13.46 15.54
N SER A 143 -7.80 14.51 14.93
CA SER A 143 -7.17 15.23 13.82
C SER A 143 -5.92 15.98 14.27
N GLU A 144 -5.99 16.61 15.44
CA GLU A 144 -4.86 17.29 16.06
C GLU A 144 -3.73 16.31 16.39
N LYS A 145 -4.07 15.10 16.91
CA LYS A 145 -3.11 14.03 17.16
C LYS A 145 -2.39 13.58 15.89
N VAL A 146 -3.13 13.35 14.80
CA VAL A 146 -2.54 12.97 13.50
C VAL A 146 -1.57 14.02 13.00
N VAL A 147 -1.95 15.31 13.05
CA VAL A 147 -1.07 16.41 12.67
C VAL A 147 0.17 16.46 13.56
N LYS A 148 0.00 16.30 14.87
CA LYS A 148 1.09 16.35 15.85
C LYS A 148 2.13 15.25 15.64
N VAL A 149 1.69 14.03 15.29
CA VAL A 149 2.61 12.90 15.07
C VAL A 149 3.17 12.81 13.65
N SER A 150 2.66 13.60 12.69
CA SER A 150 3.12 13.57 11.30
C SER A 150 4.66 13.69 11.14
N PRO A 151 5.39 14.50 11.95
CA PRO A 151 6.86 14.54 11.88
C PRO A 151 7.57 13.24 12.30
N TYR A 152 6.88 12.34 13.00
CA TYR A 152 7.40 11.01 13.34
C TYR A 152 7.09 9.98 12.26
N ILE A 153 6.19 10.30 11.32
CA ILE A 153 5.77 9.42 10.23
C ILE A 153 6.53 9.72 8.94
N PHE A 154 6.75 11.01 8.65
CA PHE A 154 7.31 11.48 7.38
C PHE A 154 8.55 12.34 7.61
N HIS A 155 9.54 12.16 6.74
CA HIS A 155 10.75 12.97 6.73
C HIS A 155 10.52 14.31 6.01
N ASP A 156 9.90 14.31 4.83
CA ASP A 156 9.55 15.52 4.05
C ASP A 156 8.04 15.81 4.11
N LEU A 157 7.61 16.45 5.20
CA LEU A 157 6.21 16.88 5.39
C LEU A 157 5.67 17.77 4.26
N LYS A 158 6.55 18.55 3.61
CA LYS A 158 6.13 19.45 2.53
C LYS A 158 5.81 18.69 1.25
N ALA A 159 6.64 17.72 0.89
CA ALA A 159 6.39 16.86 -0.27
C ALA A 159 5.12 16.02 -0.05
N VAL A 160 5.01 15.36 1.11
CA VAL A 160 3.86 14.54 1.47
C VAL A 160 2.57 15.35 1.55
N GLY A 161 2.60 16.54 2.15
CA GLY A 161 1.43 17.40 2.23
C GLY A 161 0.92 17.84 0.84
N LYS A 162 1.80 18.19 -0.08
CA LYS A 162 1.42 18.53 -1.47
C LYS A 162 0.80 17.33 -2.21
N TRP A 163 1.44 16.17 -2.09
CA TRP A 163 0.99 14.94 -2.71
C TRP A 163 -0.38 14.51 -2.19
N SER A 164 -0.55 14.43 -0.88
CA SER A 164 -1.81 14.07 -0.22
C SER A 164 -2.95 15.04 -0.58
N HIS A 165 -2.67 16.35 -0.57
CA HIS A 165 -3.65 17.38 -0.97
C HIS A 165 -4.09 17.18 -2.41
N LYS A 166 -3.15 16.95 -3.35
CA LYS A 166 -3.46 16.74 -4.77
C LYS A 166 -4.33 15.51 -4.99
N ALA A 167 -3.98 14.38 -4.37
CA ALA A 167 -4.75 13.14 -4.47
C ALA A 167 -6.14 13.28 -3.84
N GLY A 168 -6.23 13.98 -2.68
CA GLY A 168 -7.49 14.23 -1.98
C GLY A 168 -8.47 15.14 -2.73
N GLN A 169 -7.98 15.98 -3.66
CA GLN A 169 -8.85 16.79 -4.52
C GLN A 169 -9.56 15.98 -5.62
N GLN A 170 -9.09 14.77 -5.91
CA GLN A 170 -9.55 13.95 -7.02
C GLN A 170 -10.52 12.83 -6.59
N SER A 171 -10.72 12.63 -5.29
CA SER A 171 -11.65 11.65 -4.73
C SER A 171 -12.35 12.19 -3.49
N PRO A 172 -13.57 11.74 -3.19
CA PRO A 172 -14.26 12.12 -1.96
C PRO A 172 -13.45 11.73 -0.71
N SER A 173 -13.43 12.63 0.27
CA SER A 173 -12.88 12.31 1.60
C SER A 173 -13.73 11.26 2.29
N LEU A 174 -13.08 10.33 2.99
CA LEU A 174 -13.77 9.31 3.79
C LEU A 174 -14.42 9.95 5.03
N THR A 175 -15.61 9.50 5.36
CA THR A 175 -16.27 9.81 6.63
C THR A 175 -15.59 9.07 7.79
N ALA A 176 -15.83 9.50 9.03
CA ALA A 176 -15.29 8.83 10.22
C ALA A 176 -15.69 7.34 10.31
N LYS A 177 -16.91 6.99 9.85
CA LYS A 177 -17.39 5.59 9.82
C LYS A 177 -16.64 4.75 8.77
N GLU A 178 -16.37 5.32 7.60
CA GLU A 178 -15.61 4.65 6.54
C GLU A 178 -14.14 4.46 6.96
N ILE A 179 -13.54 5.44 7.64
CA ILE A 179 -12.20 5.33 8.23
C ILE A 179 -12.17 4.22 9.30
N SER A 180 -13.20 4.13 10.17
CA SER A 180 -13.31 3.07 11.18
C SER A 180 -13.35 1.69 10.52
N ALA A 181 -14.27 1.50 9.56
CA ALA A 181 -14.38 0.23 8.82
C ALA A 181 -13.07 -0.16 8.12
N ALA A 182 -12.35 0.82 7.54
CA ALA A 182 -11.08 0.58 6.88
C ALA A 182 -9.96 0.17 7.86
N ASN A 183 -9.94 0.73 9.07
CA ASN A 183 -9.00 0.32 10.12
C ASN A 183 -9.35 -1.08 10.64
N GLU A 184 -10.62 -1.34 10.95
CA GLU A 184 -11.11 -2.63 11.44
C GLU A 184 -10.79 -3.76 10.46
N ALA A 185 -10.85 -3.50 9.15
CA ALA A 185 -10.49 -4.47 8.11
C ALA A 185 -9.03 -4.94 8.17
N LEU A 186 -8.15 -4.17 8.80
CA LEU A 186 -6.71 -4.46 8.93
C LEU A 186 -6.33 -5.02 10.31
N GLU A 187 -7.30 -5.24 11.19
CA GLU A 187 -7.00 -5.74 12.54
C GLU A 187 -6.71 -7.24 12.54
N GLY A 188 -5.73 -7.62 13.34
CA GLY A 188 -5.48 -9.01 13.72
C GLY A 188 -4.80 -9.88 12.66
N PHE A 189 -4.48 -9.37 11.47
CA PHE A 189 -3.76 -10.19 10.49
C PHE A 189 -2.35 -10.57 10.99
N ASP A 190 -1.90 -11.76 10.62
CA ASP A 190 -0.54 -12.25 10.92
C ASP A 190 -0.09 -13.22 9.81
N PHE A 191 0.72 -12.73 8.89
CA PHE A 191 1.22 -13.50 7.74
C PHE A 191 2.57 -14.17 8.00
N ARG A 192 3.16 -14.02 9.19
CA ARG A 192 4.54 -14.44 9.46
C ARG A 192 4.78 -15.93 9.21
N GLU A 193 3.79 -16.77 9.48
CA GLU A 193 3.89 -18.20 9.22
C GLU A 193 3.71 -18.56 7.74
N ASP A 194 3.07 -17.69 6.94
CA ASP A 194 2.72 -17.96 5.55
C ASP A 194 3.69 -17.32 4.54
N LEU A 195 4.46 -16.30 4.95
CA LEU A 195 5.38 -15.56 4.06
C LEU A 195 6.42 -16.45 3.38
N HIS A 196 6.78 -17.58 3.97
CA HIS A 196 7.70 -18.55 3.35
C HIS A 196 7.14 -19.21 2.08
N GLY A 197 5.81 -19.14 1.87
CA GLY A 197 5.12 -19.63 0.68
C GLY A 197 5.19 -18.67 -0.51
N ILE A 198 5.63 -17.42 -0.33
CA ILE A 198 5.81 -16.47 -1.42
C ILE A 198 6.97 -16.89 -2.31
N THR A 199 6.68 -17.20 -3.57
CA THR A 199 7.65 -17.65 -4.57
C THR A 199 8.22 -16.51 -5.42
N ALA A 200 7.49 -15.40 -5.52
CA ALA A 200 7.90 -14.22 -6.27
C ALA A 200 9.19 -13.61 -5.71
N GLU A 201 10.09 -13.21 -6.60
CA GLU A 201 11.18 -12.31 -6.22
C GLU A 201 10.58 -11.05 -5.61
N THR A 202 11.07 -10.64 -4.42
CA THR A 202 10.43 -9.61 -3.61
C THR A 202 11.41 -8.49 -3.28
N LEU A 203 10.98 -7.24 -3.50
CA LEU A 203 11.67 -6.03 -3.06
C LEU A 203 10.89 -5.41 -1.90
N VAL A 204 11.54 -5.26 -0.75
CA VAL A 204 10.97 -4.57 0.42
C VAL A 204 11.68 -3.25 0.62
N ILE A 205 10.92 -2.13 0.60
CA ILE A 205 11.44 -0.77 0.79
C ILE A 205 10.84 -0.17 2.06
N SER A 206 11.70 0.33 2.96
CA SER A 206 11.30 1.09 4.14
C SER A 206 12.04 2.41 4.20
N GLY A 207 11.42 3.46 4.74
CA GLY A 207 12.11 4.69 5.10
C GLY A 207 12.68 4.58 6.52
N ASP A 208 13.89 5.08 6.77
CA ASP A 208 14.55 5.02 8.09
C ASP A 208 13.88 5.94 9.14
N HIS A 209 13.08 6.92 8.67
CA HIS A 209 12.29 7.82 9.53
C HIS A 209 10.81 7.39 9.66
N ASP A 210 10.43 6.19 9.20
CA ASP A 210 9.05 5.70 9.31
C ASP A 210 8.72 5.28 10.75
N GLY A 211 8.07 6.15 11.50
CA GLY A 211 7.60 5.85 12.86
C GLY A 211 6.28 5.08 12.89
N LEU A 212 5.60 4.89 11.75
CA LEU A 212 4.34 4.17 11.66
C LEU A 212 4.56 2.67 11.41
N ASN A 213 5.33 2.33 10.38
CA ASN A 213 5.82 0.98 10.11
C ASN A 213 7.35 1.02 10.11
N GLN A 214 7.92 0.91 11.30
CA GLN A 214 9.37 1.04 11.50
C GLN A 214 10.16 0.12 10.55
N PRO A 215 11.38 0.51 10.11
CA PRO A 215 12.19 -0.28 9.15
C PRO A 215 12.44 -1.73 9.61
N GLU A 216 12.44 -1.95 10.93
CA GLU A 216 12.58 -3.28 11.53
C GLU A 216 11.47 -4.23 11.11
N ALA A 217 10.21 -3.73 10.98
CA ALA A 217 9.08 -4.54 10.53
C ALA A 217 9.22 -4.93 9.04
N GLY A 218 9.69 -4.02 8.19
CA GLY A 218 10.03 -4.32 6.79
C GLY A 218 11.17 -5.32 6.69
N ARG A 219 12.20 -5.16 7.52
CA ARG A 219 13.35 -6.08 7.59
C ARG A 219 12.93 -7.47 8.08
N GLU A 220 12.03 -7.56 9.07
CA GLU A 220 11.43 -8.81 9.51
C GLU A 220 10.67 -9.47 8.37
N THR A 221 9.79 -8.73 7.67
CA THR A 221 9.02 -9.23 6.52
C THR A 221 9.95 -9.79 5.45
N ALA A 222 11.00 -9.06 5.08
CA ALA A 222 11.97 -9.52 4.08
C ALA A 222 12.72 -10.80 4.49
N ARG A 223 13.01 -10.97 5.79
CA ARG A 223 13.68 -12.22 6.28
C ARG A 223 12.80 -13.45 6.20
N LEU A 224 11.47 -13.27 6.24
CA LEU A 224 10.50 -14.37 6.20
C LEU A 224 10.15 -14.79 4.77
N ILE A 225 10.43 -13.96 3.77
CA ILE A 225 10.21 -14.26 2.34
C ILE A 225 11.50 -14.83 1.74
N PRO A 226 11.48 -16.03 1.11
CA PRO A 226 12.69 -16.70 0.65
C PRO A 226 13.57 -15.92 -0.33
N ASN A 227 12.93 -15.19 -1.27
CA ASN A 227 13.61 -14.47 -2.35
C ASN A 227 13.43 -12.95 -2.20
N ALA A 228 13.66 -12.41 -0.99
CA ALA A 228 13.47 -11.00 -0.73
C ALA A 228 14.79 -10.23 -0.57
N THR A 229 14.81 -9.03 -1.15
CA THR A 229 15.84 -8.00 -0.92
C THR A 229 15.21 -6.87 -0.11
N PHE A 230 15.89 -6.43 0.96
CA PHE A 230 15.49 -5.30 1.78
C PHE A 230 16.32 -4.07 1.45
N VAL A 231 15.67 -2.94 1.25
CA VAL A 231 16.31 -1.64 0.99
C VAL A 231 15.74 -0.60 1.96
N GLU A 232 16.62 0.19 2.57
CA GLU A 232 16.26 1.27 3.47
C GLU A 232 16.60 2.62 2.83
N PHE A 233 15.61 3.52 2.80
CA PHE A 233 15.75 4.87 2.26
C PHE A 233 16.04 5.85 3.39
N ASN A 234 17.26 6.36 3.45
CA ASN A 234 17.79 7.16 4.57
C ASN A 234 17.29 8.62 4.65
N GLN A 235 16.43 9.05 3.73
CA GLN A 235 15.79 10.38 3.74
C GLN A 235 14.29 10.24 3.47
N SER A 236 13.69 9.19 3.98
CA SER A 236 12.27 8.93 3.84
C SER A 236 11.67 8.41 5.13
N GLY A 237 10.42 8.76 5.35
CA GLY A 237 9.54 8.12 6.33
C GLY A 237 8.60 7.12 5.66
N HIS A 238 7.31 7.23 5.96
CA HIS A 238 6.27 6.29 5.53
C HIS A 238 5.92 6.37 4.03
N ALA A 239 6.43 7.35 3.29
CA ALA A 239 6.13 7.55 1.87
C ALA A 239 7.40 7.65 1.01
N PRO A 240 8.26 6.59 0.92
CA PRO A 240 9.49 6.63 0.13
C PRO A 240 9.27 7.00 -1.33
N ASN A 241 8.15 6.60 -1.93
CA ASN A 241 7.75 6.94 -3.29
C ASN A 241 7.47 8.44 -3.50
N VAL A 242 7.18 9.18 -2.44
CA VAL A 242 6.89 10.63 -2.46
C VAL A 242 8.11 11.44 -2.00
N GLU A 243 8.81 10.94 -0.99
CA GLU A 243 9.91 11.65 -0.34
C GLU A 243 11.22 11.53 -1.13
N GLN A 244 11.45 10.39 -1.79
CA GLN A 244 12.59 10.16 -2.68
C GLN A 244 12.14 9.56 -4.04
N PRO A 245 11.28 10.26 -4.82
CA PRO A 245 10.56 9.68 -5.96
C PRO A 245 11.47 9.21 -7.10
N LEU A 246 12.59 9.86 -7.35
CA LEU A 246 13.52 9.44 -8.41
C LEU A 246 14.24 8.16 -7.99
N LEU A 247 14.79 8.14 -6.78
CA LEU A 247 15.45 6.94 -6.24
C LEU A 247 14.48 5.76 -6.17
N PHE A 248 13.24 6.01 -5.74
CA PHE A 248 12.20 4.98 -5.68
C PHE A 248 11.94 4.35 -7.04
N LEU A 249 11.72 5.17 -8.07
CA LEU A 249 11.46 4.68 -9.43
C LEU A 249 12.68 3.97 -10.05
N ASP A 250 13.89 4.44 -9.77
CA ASP A 250 15.11 3.78 -10.23
C ASP A 250 15.19 2.35 -9.65
N PHE A 251 14.95 2.17 -8.33
CA PHE A 251 14.90 0.84 -7.71
C PHE A 251 13.78 -0.05 -8.29
N ILE A 252 12.58 0.50 -8.50
CA ILE A 252 11.46 -0.26 -9.07
C ILE A 252 11.79 -0.71 -10.50
N LEU A 253 12.27 0.18 -11.36
CA LEU A 253 12.58 -0.13 -12.75
C LEU A 253 13.75 -1.12 -12.87
N GLU A 254 14.82 -0.95 -12.08
CA GLU A 254 15.93 -1.90 -12.02
C GLU A 254 15.45 -3.28 -11.56
N PHE A 255 14.61 -3.33 -10.52
CA PHE A 255 14.10 -4.59 -9.98
C PHE A 255 13.25 -5.34 -10.99
N VAL A 256 12.36 -4.69 -11.76
CA VAL A 256 11.49 -5.36 -12.74
C VAL A 256 12.22 -5.72 -14.04
N ASP A 257 13.29 -5.03 -14.40
CA ASP A 257 14.09 -5.29 -15.62
C ASP A 257 15.18 -6.36 -15.43
N GLN A 258 15.42 -6.80 -14.20
CA GLN A 258 16.36 -7.92 -13.92
C GLN A 258 15.80 -9.22 -14.54
N LYS A 259 16.36 -9.61 -15.67
CA LYS A 259 16.14 -10.89 -16.36
C LYS A 259 17.17 -11.92 -15.95
#